data_edd97a308919b09b0f0b161f7bfc7d63
#
_entry.id   edd97a308919b09b0f0b161f7bfc7d63
#
_cell.length_a   1.000
_cell.length_b   1.000
_cell.length_c   1.000
_cell.angle_alpha   90.00
_cell.angle_beta   90.00
_cell.angle_gamma   90.00
#
_symmetry.space_group_name_H-M   'P 1'
#
loop_
_entity.id
_entity.type
_entity.pdbx_description
1 polymer ?
#
loop_
_entity_poly.entity_id
_entity_poly.type
_entity_poly.pdbx_seq_one_letter_code
_entity_poly.pdbx_strand_id
1 'polypeptide(L)'
;SLALGASKTQTVLRTVLPAALPGILTGAILGLARAAGETSAIMFTAAVISTTNLPNSPFAAVMSLPYHIYVLATTGMNPDKAVPIQCATALVLLMTVFALNLIAFYIRQKSSKRPA
;
A
#
# COMPACT_ATOMS: atom_id res chain seq x y z
N SER A 1 -17.09 -29.10 11.04
CA SER A 1 -18.10 -28.36 11.83
C SER A 1 -19.52 -28.52 11.24
N LEU A 2 -19.70 -28.55 9.92
CA LEU A 2 -21.02 -28.81 9.30
C LEU A 2 -21.55 -30.20 9.65
N ALA A 3 -20.67 -31.22 9.66
CA ALA A 3 -21.06 -32.59 10.05
C ALA A 3 -21.50 -32.70 11.52
N LEU A 4 -21.11 -31.74 12.36
CA LEU A 4 -21.50 -31.65 13.77
C LEU A 4 -22.73 -30.76 14.00
N GLY A 5 -23.44 -30.37 12.92
CA GLY A 5 -24.67 -29.60 13.00
C GLY A 5 -24.52 -28.10 13.11
N ALA A 6 -23.28 -27.57 12.89
CA ALA A 6 -23.08 -26.12 12.87
C ALA A 6 -23.70 -25.49 11.62
N SER A 7 -24.28 -24.29 11.75
CA SER A 7 -24.80 -23.55 10.60
C SER A 7 -23.64 -23.06 9.70
N LYS A 8 -23.93 -22.81 8.41
CA LYS A 8 -22.94 -22.28 7.46
C LYS A 8 -22.26 -21.01 7.99
N THR A 9 -23.02 -20.10 8.56
CA THR A 9 -22.52 -18.84 9.13
C THR A 9 -21.59 -19.08 10.32
N GLN A 10 -21.96 -20.00 11.21
CA GLN A 10 -21.11 -20.37 12.35
C GLN A 10 -19.81 -21.03 11.88
N THR A 11 -19.86 -21.90 10.88
CA THR A 11 -18.67 -22.52 10.29
C THR A 11 -17.74 -21.48 9.69
N VAL A 12 -18.27 -20.53 8.93
CA VAL A 12 -17.45 -19.48 8.31
C VAL A 12 -16.80 -18.59 9.38
N LEU A 13 -17.58 -18.08 10.33
CA LEU A 13 -17.06 -17.09 11.30
C LEU A 13 -16.16 -17.71 12.36
N ARG A 14 -16.43 -18.95 12.78
CA ARG A 14 -15.69 -19.57 13.89
C ARG A 14 -14.55 -20.49 13.45
N THR A 15 -14.60 -21.02 12.22
CA THR A 15 -13.61 -22.00 11.75
C THR A 15 -12.84 -21.50 10.54
N VAL A 16 -13.54 -21.11 9.46
CA VAL A 16 -12.90 -20.77 8.19
C VAL A 16 -12.17 -19.42 8.27
N LEU A 17 -12.84 -18.39 8.78
CA LEU A 17 -12.29 -17.05 8.84
C LEU A 17 -11.04 -16.95 9.73
N PRO A 18 -11.01 -17.50 10.94
CA PRO A 18 -9.79 -17.50 11.75
C PRO A 18 -8.63 -18.28 11.10
N ALA A 19 -8.92 -19.41 10.46
CA ALA A 19 -7.92 -20.20 9.76
C ALA A 19 -7.38 -19.50 8.50
N ALA A 20 -8.22 -18.72 7.80
CA ALA A 20 -7.84 -17.96 6.60
C ALA A 20 -7.14 -16.63 6.92
N LEU A 21 -7.23 -16.10 8.13
CA LEU A 21 -6.69 -14.80 8.51
C LEU A 21 -5.22 -14.56 8.13
N PRO A 22 -4.30 -15.50 8.32
CA PRO A 22 -2.90 -15.32 7.91
C PRO A 22 -2.73 -15.13 6.40
N GLY A 23 -3.55 -15.85 5.61
CA GLY A 23 -3.58 -15.71 4.15
C GLY A 23 -4.17 -14.36 3.71
N ILE A 24 -5.28 -13.94 4.32
CA ILE A 24 -5.91 -12.64 4.05
C ILE A 24 -4.94 -11.50 4.35
N LEU A 25 -4.25 -11.55 5.50
CA LEU A 25 -3.24 -10.55 5.87
C LEU A 25 -2.10 -10.50 4.85
N THR A 26 -1.63 -11.67 4.38
CA THR A 26 -0.59 -11.72 3.35
C THR A 26 -1.04 -11.05 2.05
N GLY A 27 -2.25 -11.34 1.59
CA GLY A 27 -2.82 -10.71 0.39
C GLY A 27 -2.99 -9.20 0.54
N ALA A 28 -3.46 -8.74 1.68
CA ALA A 28 -3.59 -7.31 1.99
C ALA A 28 -2.22 -6.60 1.99
N ILE A 29 -1.19 -7.20 2.56
CA ILE A 29 0.18 -6.66 2.58
C ILE A 29 0.72 -6.50 1.15
N LEU A 30 0.60 -7.56 0.34
CA LEU A 30 1.06 -7.51 -1.05
C LEU A 30 0.28 -6.47 -1.86
N GLY A 31 -1.03 -6.35 -1.62
CA GLY A 31 -1.86 -5.33 -2.23
C GLY A 31 -1.43 -3.90 -1.86
N LEU A 32 -1.16 -3.64 -0.59
CA LEU A 32 -0.68 -2.34 -0.11
C LEU A 32 0.70 -1.99 -0.67
N ALA A 33 1.63 -2.93 -0.68
CA ALA A 33 2.97 -2.73 -1.25
C ALA A 33 2.90 -2.38 -2.74
N ARG A 34 2.01 -3.07 -3.49
CA ARG A 34 1.77 -2.77 -4.90
C ARG A 34 1.12 -1.41 -5.09
N ALA A 35 0.08 -1.09 -4.34
CA ALA A 35 -0.61 0.21 -4.42
C ALA A 35 0.31 1.39 -4.10
N ALA A 36 1.23 1.24 -3.15
CA ALA A 36 2.21 2.27 -2.80
C ALA A 36 3.20 2.58 -3.94
N GLY A 37 3.48 1.59 -4.81
CA GLY A 37 4.35 1.75 -5.99
C GLY A 37 3.60 2.09 -7.29
N GLU A 38 2.27 2.16 -7.26
CA GLU A 38 1.47 2.38 -8.47
C GLU A 38 1.62 3.82 -8.97
N THR A 39 2.19 3.98 -10.17
CA THR A 39 2.42 5.29 -10.81
C THR A 39 1.42 5.53 -11.93
N SER A 40 1.22 4.54 -12.80
CA SER A 40 0.48 4.72 -14.05
C SER A 40 -1.01 4.96 -13.83
N ALA A 41 -1.65 4.19 -12.96
CA ALA A 41 -3.08 4.37 -12.69
C ALA A 41 -3.35 5.75 -12.06
N ILE A 42 -2.53 6.18 -11.09
CA ILE A 42 -2.69 7.47 -10.42
C ILE A 42 -2.44 8.63 -11.40
N MET A 43 -1.46 8.49 -12.30
CA MET A 43 -1.14 9.51 -13.30
C MET A 43 -2.34 9.85 -14.21
N PHE A 44 -3.13 8.84 -14.59
CA PHE A 44 -4.28 9.04 -15.47
C PHE A 44 -5.60 9.38 -14.75
N THR A 45 -5.67 9.19 -13.44
CA THR A 45 -6.94 9.34 -12.71
C THR A 45 -6.97 10.49 -11.73
N ALA A 46 -5.91 10.71 -10.96
CA ALA A 46 -5.95 11.61 -9.81
C ALA A 46 -4.71 12.50 -9.66
N ALA A 47 -3.70 12.36 -10.52
CA ALA A 47 -2.45 13.08 -10.37
C ALA A 47 -2.56 14.54 -10.84
N VAL A 48 -1.98 15.44 -10.04
CA VAL A 48 -1.79 16.87 -10.39
C VAL A 48 -0.31 17.20 -10.27
N ILE A 49 0.18 17.98 -11.22
CA ILE A 49 1.60 18.31 -11.38
C ILE A 49 2.16 19.14 -10.21
N SER A 50 1.33 19.95 -9.56
CA SER A 50 1.79 20.81 -8.47
C SER A 50 0.62 21.15 -7.55
N THR A 51 0.53 20.48 -6.42
CA THR A 51 -0.40 20.82 -5.36
C THR A 51 0.36 21.06 -4.07
N THR A 52 0.34 22.30 -3.58
CA THR A 52 0.96 22.66 -2.29
C THR A 52 0.02 22.37 -1.12
N ASN A 53 -1.25 22.10 -1.39
CA ASN A 53 -2.27 21.89 -0.37
C ASN A 53 -2.53 20.40 -0.14
N LEU A 54 -2.71 20.02 1.12
CA LEU A 54 -3.18 18.69 1.48
C LEU A 54 -4.61 18.45 0.98
N PRO A 55 -4.94 17.25 0.52
CA PRO A 55 -6.27 16.92 0.04
C PRO A 55 -7.30 17.00 1.16
N ASN A 56 -8.36 17.79 0.95
CA ASN A 56 -9.47 17.95 1.91
C ASN A 56 -10.65 17.00 1.62
N SER A 57 -10.58 16.21 0.55
CA SER A 57 -11.64 15.29 0.13
C SER A 57 -11.05 14.03 -0.49
N PRO A 58 -11.73 12.88 -0.38
CA PRO A 58 -11.32 11.64 -1.07
C PRO A 58 -11.25 11.76 -2.59
N PHE A 59 -11.94 12.75 -3.17
CA PHE A 59 -11.95 13.04 -4.61
C PHE A 59 -11.00 14.18 -5.00
N ALA A 60 -10.24 14.72 -4.05
CA ALA A 60 -9.25 15.75 -4.36
C ALA A 60 -8.07 15.13 -5.12
N ALA A 61 -7.58 15.86 -6.10
CA ALA A 61 -6.38 15.48 -6.82
C ALA A 61 -5.16 15.50 -5.89
N VAL A 62 -4.31 14.49 -6.00
CA VAL A 62 -3.16 14.28 -5.13
C VAL A 62 -1.88 14.08 -5.93
N MET A 63 -0.74 14.45 -5.32
CA MET A 63 0.58 14.15 -5.86
C MET A 63 1.15 12.95 -5.12
N SER A 64 1.34 11.84 -5.84
CA SER A 64 1.99 10.66 -5.28
C SER A 64 3.51 10.74 -5.43
N LEU A 65 4.26 10.11 -4.50
CA LEU A 65 5.73 10.06 -4.57
C LEU A 65 6.25 9.45 -5.88
N PRO A 66 5.72 8.32 -6.40
CA PRO A 66 6.15 7.78 -7.68
C PRO A 66 5.89 8.74 -8.85
N TYR A 67 4.75 9.42 -8.84
CA TYR A 67 4.43 10.41 -9.87
C TYR A 67 5.34 11.64 -9.79
N HIS A 68 5.70 12.09 -8.59
CA HIS A 68 6.65 13.18 -8.39
C HIS A 68 8.03 12.86 -9.00
N ILE A 69 8.53 11.62 -8.80
CA ILE A 69 9.78 11.16 -9.42
C ILE A 69 9.67 11.21 -10.95
N TYR A 70 8.55 10.72 -11.50
CA TYR A 70 8.30 10.74 -12.95
C TYR A 70 8.29 12.17 -13.52
N VAL A 71 7.59 13.10 -12.86
CA VAL A 71 7.53 14.51 -13.27
C VAL A 71 8.93 15.14 -13.26
N LEU A 72 9.70 14.95 -12.20
CA LEU A 72 11.06 15.46 -12.10
C LEU A 72 11.98 14.88 -13.19
N ALA A 73 11.77 13.62 -13.59
CA ALA A 73 12.54 12.98 -14.64
C ALA A 73 12.21 13.50 -16.03
N THR A 74 10.94 13.86 -16.27
CA THR A 74 10.45 14.24 -17.62
C THR A 74 10.40 15.74 -17.85
N THR A 75 10.16 16.54 -16.79
CA THR A 75 9.97 17.99 -16.90
C THR A 75 11.08 18.82 -16.24
N GLY A 76 12.06 18.16 -15.64
CA GLY A 76 13.18 18.83 -14.95
C GLY A 76 14.05 19.65 -15.91
N MET A 77 13.93 20.99 -15.86
CA MET A 77 14.71 21.90 -16.70
C MET A 77 16.21 21.94 -16.37
N ASN A 78 16.60 21.56 -15.14
CA ASN A 78 18.00 21.56 -14.67
C ASN A 78 18.34 20.20 -14.09
N PRO A 79 19.06 19.32 -14.80
CA PRO A 79 19.46 17.99 -14.34
C PRO A 79 20.22 18.01 -13.02
N ASP A 80 21.11 18.98 -12.84
CA ASP A 80 21.96 19.10 -11.64
C ASP A 80 21.16 19.30 -10.34
N LYS A 81 19.98 19.92 -10.43
CA LYS A 81 19.08 20.11 -9.29
C LYS A 81 18.00 19.05 -9.20
N ALA A 82 17.56 18.50 -10.33
CA ALA A 82 16.49 17.51 -10.38
C ALA A 82 16.96 16.15 -9.85
N VAL A 83 18.15 15.70 -10.20
CA VAL A 83 18.69 14.39 -9.80
C VAL A 83 18.80 14.22 -8.27
N PRO A 84 19.35 15.15 -7.48
CA PRO A 84 19.37 15.01 -6.02
C PRO A 84 17.97 14.89 -5.41
N ILE A 85 17.01 15.67 -5.92
CA ILE A 85 15.61 15.63 -5.43
C ILE A 85 14.95 14.31 -5.81
N GLN A 86 15.17 13.79 -7.01
CA GLN A 86 14.70 12.47 -7.43
C GLN A 86 15.23 11.37 -6.51
N CYS A 87 16.54 11.37 -6.24
CA CYS A 87 17.16 10.38 -5.35
C CYS A 87 16.59 10.46 -3.93
N ALA A 88 16.41 11.67 -3.40
CA ALA A 88 15.81 11.88 -2.09
C ALA A 88 14.35 11.36 -2.04
N THR A 89 13.55 11.67 -3.07
CA THR A 89 12.15 11.20 -3.16
C THR A 89 12.08 9.69 -3.31
N ALA A 90 12.96 9.09 -4.10
CA ALA A 90 13.06 7.65 -4.26
C ALA A 90 13.44 6.96 -2.94
N LEU A 91 14.39 7.54 -2.20
CA LEU A 91 14.78 7.04 -0.88
C LEU A 91 13.59 7.06 0.10
N VAL A 92 12.85 8.17 0.16
CA VAL A 92 11.67 8.31 1.03
C VAL A 92 10.61 7.28 0.65
N LEU A 93 10.34 7.09 -0.64
CA LEU A 93 9.40 6.08 -1.13
C LEU A 93 9.83 4.67 -0.69
N LEU A 94 11.09 4.33 -0.91
CA LEU A 94 11.66 3.02 -0.57
C LEU A 94 11.58 2.75 0.93
N MET A 95 11.94 3.73 1.76
CA MET A 95 11.84 3.64 3.23
C MET A 95 10.39 3.49 3.69
N THR A 96 9.46 4.21 3.07
CA THR A 96 8.03 4.12 3.39
C THR A 96 7.46 2.74 3.06
N VAL A 97 7.74 2.22 1.86
CA VAL A 97 7.29 0.88 1.45
C VAL A 97 7.93 -0.19 2.33
N PHE A 98 9.22 -0.05 2.65
CA PHE A 98 9.91 -0.98 3.54
C PHE A 98 9.31 -0.99 4.95
N ALA A 99 9.04 0.18 5.52
CA ALA A 99 8.40 0.32 6.83
C ALA A 99 7.00 -0.32 6.85
N LEU A 100 6.18 -0.07 5.82
CA LEU A 100 4.87 -0.70 5.68
C LEU A 100 4.97 -2.23 5.62
N ASN A 101 5.92 -2.76 4.84
CA ASN A 101 6.13 -4.20 4.74
C ASN A 101 6.60 -4.81 6.06
N LEU A 102 7.48 -4.13 6.82
CA LEU A 102 7.90 -4.59 8.15
C LEU A 102 6.74 -4.64 9.14
N ILE A 103 5.94 -3.58 9.21
CA ILE A 103 4.74 -3.52 10.07
C ILE A 103 3.79 -4.66 9.73
N ALA A 104 3.53 -4.84 8.46
CA ALA A 104 2.66 -5.87 7.95
C ALA A 104 3.18 -7.29 8.26
N PHE A 105 4.49 -7.52 8.09
CA PHE A 105 5.14 -8.77 8.47
C PHE A 105 5.02 -9.05 9.98
N TYR A 106 5.22 -8.04 10.81
CA TYR A 106 5.07 -8.15 12.26
C TYR A 106 3.64 -8.53 12.67
N ILE A 107 2.63 -7.88 12.08
CA ILE A 107 1.22 -8.18 12.32
C ILE A 107 0.90 -9.63 11.92
N ARG A 108 1.39 -10.07 10.75
CA ARG A 108 1.24 -11.44 10.27
C ARG A 108 1.84 -12.46 11.23
N GLN A 109 3.06 -12.23 11.69
CA GLN A 109 3.77 -13.14 12.59
C GLN A 109 3.04 -13.28 13.93
N LYS A 110 2.49 -12.17 14.44
CA LYS A 110 1.70 -12.19 15.67
C LYS A 110 0.36 -12.91 15.49
N SER A 111 -0.28 -12.76 14.34
CA SER A 111 -1.55 -13.44 14.02
C SER A 111 -1.38 -14.94 13.79
N SER A 112 -0.26 -15.35 13.18
CA SER A 112 0.02 -16.78 12.93
C SER A 112 0.36 -17.59 14.19
N LYS A 113 0.75 -16.94 15.28
CA LYS A 113 1.09 -17.59 16.56
C LYS A 113 -0.10 -17.83 17.49
N ARG A 114 -1.33 -17.48 17.11
CA ARG A 114 -2.52 -17.85 17.87
C ARG A 114 -2.93 -19.28 17.51
N PRO A 115 -2.76 -20.26 18.41
CA PRO A 115 -3.31 -21.60 18.19
C PRO A 115 -4.84 -21.49 18.12
N ALA A 116 -5.41 -22.24 17.20
CA ALA A 116 -6.86 -22.42 17.10
C ALA A 116 -7.40 -23.16 18.31
#